data_49a11b932dd0e440d69aa9f4b6c7ea01
#
_entry.id   49a11b932dd0e440d69aa9f4b6c7ea01
#
_cell.length_a   1.000
_cell.length_b   1.000
_cell.length_c   1.000
_cell.angle_alpha   90.00
_cell.angle_beta   90.00
_cell.angle_gamma   90.00
#
_symmetry.space_group_name_H-M   'P 1'
#
loop_
_entity.id
_entity.type
_entity.pdbx_description
1 polymer ?
#
loop_
_entity_poly.entity_id
_entity_poly.type
_entity_poly.pdbx_seq_one_letter_code
_entity_poly.pdbx_strand_id
1 'polypeptide(L)'
;RIYGVIGRNGSGKTTLLKLLARVTAPTEGSAIVHGRVAPLLQVGAGFHPMLTGRDNIALSGAILGMSGDEVQERFDEIVEFSEIGRYLDQPVKNYSSGMHARLAFSVAAFLPAEVMLIDEVLSVGDADFREKAQRHMKETLKDGRTVVYVGHGLEIVRELCSNAIVLDHGRVGYAGTSSDAVDWYEEEVAKRQAEPDPADRRLRGRRRANRSWDV
;
A
#
# COMPACT_ATOMS: atom_id res chain seq x y z
N ARG A 1 -8.83 -12.02 6.14
CA ARG A 1 -8.52 -11.09 7.25
C ARG A 1 -7.72 -9.90 6.73
N ILE A 2 -7.93 -8.70 7.29
CA ILE A 2 -7.10 -7.52 6.98
C ILE A 2 -6.20 -7.20 8.15
N TYR A 3 -4.91 -7.03 7.85
CA TYR A 3 -3.89 -6.59 8.79
C TYR A 3 -3.38 -5.21 8.36
N GLY A 4 -3.35 -4.25 9.29
CA GLY A 4 -2.79 -2.94 9.08
C GLY A 4 -1.30 -2.89 9.43
N VAL A 5 -0.53 -2.14 8.66
CA VAL A 5 0.85 -1.78 8.99
C VAL A 5 0.97 -0.27 8.95
N ILE A 6 1.12 0.35 10.10
CA ILE A 6 1.25 1.81 10.23
C ILE A 6 2.63 2.19 10.78
N GLY A 7 3.00 3.43 10.61
CA GLY A 7 4.28 3.95 11.07
C GLY A 7 4.72 5.15 10.23
N ARG A 8 5.69 5.90 10.73
CA ARG A 8 6.23 7.09 10.07
C ARG A 8 6.96 6.76 8.75
N ASN A 9 7.24 7.79 7.97
CA ASN A 9 8.13 7.64 6.81
C ASN A 9 9.50 7.15 7.26
N GLY A 10 10.05 6.15 6.53
CA GLY A 10 11.32 5.51 6.89
C GLY A 10 11.23 4.48 8.03
N SER A 11 10.04 4.16 8.55
CA SER A 11 9.90 3.13 9.62
C SER A 11 10.10 1.68 9.16
N GLY A 12 10.23 1.45 7.84
CA GLY A 12 10.45 0.10 7.29
C GLY A 12 9.23 -0.54 6.64
N LYS A 13 8.09 0.14 6.52
CA LYS A 13 6.85 -0.39 5.94
C LYS A 13 7.05 -0.97 4.52
N THR A 14 7.64 -0.17 3.63
CA THR A 14 7.92 -0.60 2.25
C THR A 14 8.92 -1.76 2.20
N THR A 15 9.89 -1.80 3.12
CA THR A 15 10.83 -2.93 3.24
C THR A 15 10.10 -4.20 3.65
N LEU A 16 9.21 -4.11 4.65
CA LEU A 16 8.39 -5.25 5.06
C LEU A 16 7.54 -5.77 3.90
N LEU A 17 6.89 -4.87 3.14
CA LEU A 17 6.11 -5.28 1.96
C LEU A 17 6.97 -5.97 0.90
N LYS A 18 8.18 -5.47 0.62
CA LYS A 18 9.10 -6.10 -0.33
C LYS A 18 9.54 -7.50 0.12
N LEU A 19 9.74 -7.70 1.43
CA LEU A 19 10.04 -9.01 2.00
C LEU A 19 8.85 -9.97 1.84
N LEU A 20 7.64 -9.53 2.17
CA LEU A 20 6.43 -10.34 2.03
C LEU A 20 6.11 -10.64 0.56
N ALA A 21 6.38 -9.69 -0.34
CA ALA A 21 6.24 -9.86 -1.79
C ALA A 21 7.35 -10.73 -2.41
N ARG A 22 8.33 -11.18 -1.63
CA ARG A 22 9.50 -11.93 -2.10
C ARG A 22 10.36 -11.18 -3.14
N VAL A 23 10.26 -9.85 -3.17
CA VAL A 23 11.09 -8.98 -4.02
C VAL A 23 12.51 -8.85 -3.45
N THR A 24 12.63 -8.94 -2.13
CA THR A 24 13.92 -8.86 -1.41
C THR A 24 13.98 -9.99 -0.39
N ALA A 25 15.13 -10.65 -0.29
CA ALA A 25 15.37 -11.63 0.77
C ALA A 25 15.73 -10.94 2.10
N PRO A 26 15.33 -11.49 3.26
CA PRO A 26 15.80 -10.99 4.54
C PRO A 26 17.30 -11.25 4.70
N THR A 27 18.03 -10.29 5.29
CA THR A 27 19.48 -10.45 5.59
C THR A 27 19.68 -11.47 6.71
N GLU A 28 18.78 -11.49 7.68
CA GLU A 28 18.76 -12.43 8.79
C GLU A 28 17.34 -12.89 9.06
N GLY A 29 17.19 -14.10 9.61
CA GLY A 29 15.90 -14.70 9.89
C GLY A 29 15.19 -15.22 8.65
N SER A 30 13.88 -15.38 8.72
CA SER A 30 13.06 -15.91 7.62
C SER A 30 11.69 -15.24 7.59
N ALA A 31 11.12 -15.13 6.38
CA ALA A 31 9.73 -14.73 6.17
C ALA A 31 9.03 -15.83 5.36
N ILE A 32 7.98 -16.43 5.93
CA ILE A 32 7.22 -17.50 5.28
C ILE A 32 5.83 -16.96 4.96
N VAL A 33 5.48 -16.97 3.68
CA VAL A 33 4.14 -16.61 3.20
C VAL A 33 3.56 -17.82 2.47
N HIS A 34 2.41 -18.29 2.93
CA HIS A 34 1.70 -19.40 2.32
C HIS A 34 0.74 -18.88 1.25
N GLY A 35 0.81 -19.46 0.05
CA GLY A 35 -0.02 -19.09 -1.08
C GLY A 35 0.62 -18.09 -2.04
N ARG A 36 -0.16 -17.71 -3.07
CA ARG A 36 0.19 -16.70 -4.07
C ARG A 36 0.04 -15.31 -3.47
N VAL A 37 1.02 -14.47 -3.68
CA VAL A 37 1.03 -13.08 -3.21
C VAL A 37 0.75 -12.14 -4.36
N ALA A 38 -0.25 -11.28 -4.21
CA ALA A 38 -0.55 -10.17 -5.12
C ALA A 38 0.02 -8.86 -4.54
N PRO A 39 1.17 -8.38 -5.01
CA PRO A 39 1.71 -7.11 -4.56
C PRO A 39 1.09 -5.96 -5.36
N LEU A 40 0.16 -5.21 -4.75
CA LEU A 40 -0.33 -3.94 -5.30
C LEU A 40 0.63 -2.78 -4.93
N LEU A 41 1.92 -3.02 -4.99
CA LEU A 41 2.95 -2.05 -4.56
C LEU A 41 3.27 -1.01 -5.63
N GLN A 42 3.05 -1.34 -6.89
CA GLN A 42 3.33 -0.49 -8.04
C GLN A 42 2.26 -0.73 -9.10
N VAL A 43 1.08 -0.20 -8.87
CA VAL A 43 -0.03 -0.29 -9.81
C VAL A 43 0.37 0.32 -11.15
N GLY A 44 0.33 -0.49 -12.21
CA GLY A 44 0.76 -0.09 -13.56
C GLY A 44 2.24 -0.32 -13.86
N ALA A 45 3.02 -0.87 -12.94
CA ALA A 45 4.35 -1.39 -13.29
C ALA A 45 4.20 -2.52 -14.31
N GLY A 46 4.93 -2.42 -15.42
CA GLY A 46 4.86 -3.39 -16.52
C GLY A 46 3.91 -3.03 -17.65
N PHE A 47 3.16 -1.92 -17.58
CA PHE A 47 2.40 -1.45 -18.72
C PHE A 47 3.33 -0.93 -19.82
N HIS A 48 3.10 -1.44 -21.04
CA HIS A 48 3.84 -0.98 -22.22
C HIS A 48 3.05 0.11 -22.94
N PRO A 49 3.55 1.32 -23.08
CA PRO A 49 2.80 2.48 -23.55
C PRO A 49 2.27 2.33 -24.99
N MET A 50 2.94 1.54 -25.82
CA MET A 50 2.56 1.33 -27.22
C MET A 50 1.55 0.20 -27.43
N LEU A 51 1.33 -0.64 -26.41
CA LEU A 51 0.33 -1.71 -26.45
C LEU A 51 -1.05 -1.16 -26.08
N THR A 52 -2.10 -1.83 -26.53
CA THR A 52 -3.48 -1.51 -26.19
C THR A 52 -3.78 -1.80 -24.72
N GLY A 53 -4.92 -1.31 -24.20
CA GLY A 53 -5.39 -1.71 -22.87
C GLY A 53 -5.58 -3.21 -22.75
N ARG A 54 -6.12 -3.84 -23.80
CA ARG A 54 -6.29 -5.30 -23.89
C ARG A 54 -4.97 -6.05 -23.75
N ASP A 55 -3.96 -5.66 -24.51
CA ASP A 55 -2.65 -6.30 -24.47
C ASP A 55 -1.95 -6.06 -23.12
N ASN A 56 -2.16 -4.88 -22.52
CA ASN A 56 -1.61 -4.57 -21.20
C ASN A 56 -2.29 -5.35 -20.07
N ILE A 57 -3.56 -5.70 -20.18
CA ILE A 57 -4.21 -6.63 -19.23
C ILE A 57 -3.48 -7.97 -19.27
N ALA A 58 -3.24 -8.52 -20.46
CA ALA A 58 -2.57 -9.80 -20.61
C ALA A 58 -1.10 -9.72 -20.10
N LEU A 59 -0.38 -8.67 -20.50
CA LEU A 59 1.01 -8.47 -20.10
C LEU A 59 1.13 -8.30 -18.58
N SER A 60 0.33 -7.42 -17.99
CA SER A 60 0.36 -7.17 -16.55
C SER A 60 -0.10 -8.39 -15.74
N GLY A 61 -1.15 -9.09 -16.20
CA GLY A 61 -1.58 -10.35 -15.59
C GLY A 61 -0.44 -11.37 -15.56
N ALA A 62 0.27 -11.56 -16.67
CA ALA A 62 1.41 -12.46 -16.74
C ALA A 62 2.57 -12.05 -15.81
N ILE A 63 2.91 -10.74 -15.75
CA ILE A 63 3.91 -10.20 -14.83
C ILE A 63 3.52 -10.46 -13.36
N LEU A 64 2.24 -10.37 -13.04
CA LEU A 64 1.71 -10.66 -11.71
C LEU A 64 1.52 -12.16 -11.43
N GLY A 65 1.88 -13.01 -12.40
CA GLY A 65 1.87 -14.47 -12.26
C GLY A 65 0.54 -15.15 -12.60
N MET A 66 -0.35 -14.48 -13.33
CA MET A 66 -1.54 -15.14 -13.92
C MET A 66 -1.14 -15.97 -15.13
N SER A 67 -1.76 -17.14 -15.28
CA SER A 67 -1.72 -17.88 -16.54
C SER A 67 -2.57 -17.20 -17.62
N GLY A 68 -2.39 -17.55 -18.89
CA GLY A 68 -3.23 -17.02 -19.97
C GLY A 68 -4.70 -17.33 -19.77
N ASP A 69 -5.03 -18.52 -19.27
CA ASP A 69 -6.40 -18.96 -18.99
C ASP A 69 -7.00 -18.14 -17.84
N GLU A 70 -6.25 -17.90 -16.75
CA GLU A 70 -6.70 -17.05 -15.64
C GLU A 70 -6.97 -15.60 -16.08
N VAL A 71 -6.13 -15.05 -16.97
CA VAL A 71 -6.36 -13.73 -17.56
C VAL A 71 -7.62 -13.72 -18.37
N GLN A 72 -7.83 -14.73 -19.22
CA GLN A 72 -9.02 -14.82 -20.09
C GLN A 72 -10.32 -14.96 -19.27
N GLU A 73 -10.32 -15.77 -18.21
CA GLU A 73 -11.44 -15.95 -17.32
C GLU A 73 -11.85 -14.64 -16.60
N ARG A 74 -10.87 -13.79 -16.26
CA ARG A 74 -11.10 -12.53 -15.52
C ARG A 74 -11.19 -11.30 -16.42
N PHE A 75 -10.98 -11.48 -17.71
CA PHE A 75 -10.83 -10.37 -18.65
C PHE A 75 -12.03 -9.40 -18.63
N ASP A 76 -13.22 -9.92 -18.75
CA ASP A 76 -14.44 -9.11 -18.81
C ASP A 76 -14.71 -8.40 -17.47
N GLU A 77 -14.45 -9.08 -16.33
CA GLU A 77 -14.54 -8.48 -14.99
C GLU A 77 -13.54 -7.32 -14.82
N ILE A 78 -12.30 -7.49 -15.30
CA ILE A 78 -11.27 -6.44 -15.26
C ILE A 78 -11.67 -5.24 -16.09
N VAL A 79 -12.17 -5.47 -17.32
CA VAL A 79 -12.60 -4.40 -18.23
C VAL A 79 -13.78 -3.63 -17.65
N GLU A 80 -14.80 -4.32 -17.16
CA GLU A 80 -15.99 -3.72 -16.55
C GLU A 80 -15.61 -2.92 -15.29
N PHE A 81 -14.77 -3.50 -14.45
CA PHE A 81 -14.34 -2.83 -13.22
C PHE A 81 -13.54 -1.56 -13.50
N SER A 82 -12.66 -1.59 -14.50
CA SER A 82 -11.79 -0.45 -14.86
C SER A 82 -12.55 0.72 -15.51
N GLU A 83 -13.74 0.46 -16.07
CA GLU A 83 -14.59 1.44 -16.79
C GLU A 83 -13.91 2.07 -18.03
N ILE A 84 -12.91 1.39 -18.58
CA ILE A 84 -12.18 1.87 -19.78
C ILE A 84 -12.67 1.25 -21.10
N GLY A 85 -13.74 0.47 -21.07
CA GLY A 85 -14.16 -0.40 -22.20
C GLY A 85 -14.08 0.24 -23.58
N ARG A 86 -14.55 1.49 -23.74
CA ARG A 86 -14.49 2.23 -25.02
C ARG A 86 -13.07 2.60 -25.48
N TYR A 87 -12.09 2.54 -24.60
CA TYR A 87 -10.69 2.86 -24.90
C TYR A 87 -9.79 1.62 -24.94
N LEU A 88 -10.37 0.44 -24.72
CA LEU A 88 -9.65 -0.81 -24.52
C LEU A 88 -8.66 -1.14 -25.64
N ASP A 89 -9.07 -0.86 -26.89
CA ASP A 89 -8.28 -1.15 -28.09
C ASP A 89 -7.37 0.02 -28.53
N GLN A 90 -7.25 1.06 -27.68
CA GLN A 90 -6.31 2.16 -27.89
C GLN A 90 -5.00 1.92 -27.13
N PRO A 91 -3.86 2.40 -27.66
CA PRO A 91 -2.59 2.38 -26.95
C PRO A 91 -2.66 3.13 -25.62
N VAL A 92 -2.10 2.52 -24.57
CA VAL A 92 -2.13 3.07 -23.20
C VAL A 92 -1.45 4.43 -23.07
N LYS A 93 -0.51 4.77 -23.97
CA LYS A 93 0.06 6.13 -24.03
C LYS A 93 -0.97 7.24 -24.21
N ASN A 94 -2.16 6.91 -24.73
CA ASN A 94 -3.25 7.86 -24.93
C ASN A 94 -4.20 7.94 -23.73
N TYR A 95 -3.95 7.15 -22.68
CA TYR A 95 -4.77 7.13 -21.47
C TYR A 95 -4.46 8.34 -20.60
N SER A 96 -5.47 8.86 -19.92
CA SER A 96 -5.24 9.76 -18.80
C SER A 96 -4.57 9.01 -17.63
N SER A 97 -3.94 9.74 -16.71
CA SER A 97 -3.37 9.14 -15.50
C SER A 97 -4.41 8.34 -14.69
N GLY A 98 -5.66 8.83 -14.64
CA GLY A 98 -6.77 8.14 -14.01
C GLY A 98 -7.14 6.84 -14.70
N MET A 99 -7.26 6.82 -16.06
CA MET A 99 -7.54 5.61 -16.83
C MET A 99 -6.44 4.57 -16.65
N HIS A 100 -5.17 5.01 -16.72
CA HIS A 100 -4.01 4.15 -16.50
C HIS A 100 -4.06 3.50 -15.12
N ALA A 101 -4.30 4.30 -14.10
CA ALA A 101 -4.36 3.86 -12.72
C ALA A 101 -5.55 2.92 -12.46
N ARG A 102 -6.74 3.21 -13.03
CA ARG A 102 -7.93 2.36 -12.93
C ARG A 102 -7.69 0.98 -13.55
N LEU A 103 -7.15 0.93 -14.79
CA LEU A 103 -6.86 -0.33 -15.45
C LEU A 103 -5.84 -1.16 -14.66
N ALA A 104 -4.77 -0.54 -14.25
CA ALA A 104 -3.70 -1.20 -13.52
C ALA A 104 -4.16 -1.76 -12.17
N PHE A 105 -4.97 -0.99 -11.44
CA PHE A 105 -5.62 -1.47 -10.21
C PHE A 105 -6.55 -2.65 -10.48
N SER A 106 -7.36 -2.56 -11.54
CA SER A 106 -8.32 -3.62 -11.89
C SER A 106 -7.62 -4.95 -12.16
N VAL A 107 -6.54 -4.96 -12.95
CA VAL A 107 -5.77 -6.19 -13.19
C VAL A 107 -5.29 -6.79 -11.88
N ALA A 108 -4.75 -5.97 -10.98
CA ALA A 108 -4.22 -6.46 -9.71
C ALA A 108 -5.32 -6.88 -8.72
N ALA A 109 -6.48 -6.23 -8.72
CA ALA A 109 -7.61 -6.56 -7.85
C ALA A 109 -8.24 -7.92 -8.16
N PHE A 110 -8.22 -8.33 -9.44
CA PHE A 110 -8.77 -9.61 -9.89
C PHE A 110 -7.72 -10.73 -9.95
N LEU A 111 -6.50 -10.49 -9.45
CA LEU A 111 -5.49 -11.54 -9.34
C LEU A 111 -5.98 -12.67 -8.40
N PRO A 112 -5.93 -13.93 -8.82
CA PRO A 112 -6.25 -15.06 -7.95
C PRO A 112 -5.11 -15.30 -6.96
N ALA A 113 -5.15 -14.58 -5.83
CA ALA A 113 -4.13 -14.65 -4.79
C ALA A 113 -4.75 -14.81 -3.40
N GLU A 114 -4.11 -15.60 -2.55
CA GLU A 114 -4.50 -15.80 -1.16
C GLU A 114 -4.07 -14.65 -0.27
N VAL A 115 -3.00 -13.94 -0.65
CA VAL A 115 -2.45 -12.79 0.09
C VAL A 115 -2.33 -11.58 -0.83
N MET A 116 -2.98 -10.49 -0.47
CA MET A 116 -2.88 -9.20 -1.15
C MET A 116 -2.06 -8.23 -0.31
N LEU A 117 -1.04 -7.63 -0.91
CA LEU A 117 -0.24 -6.59 -0.26
C LEU A 117 -0.57 -5.25 -0.89
N ILE A 118 -1.09 -4.33 -0.10
CA ILE A 118 -1.59 -3.04 -0.56
C ILE A 118 -0.78 -1.94 0.10
N ASP A 119 -0.11 -1.12 -0.72
CA ASP A 119 0.63 0.05 -0.27
C ASP A 119 -0.15 1.30 -0.71
N GLU A 120 -0.75 2.03 0.22
CA GLU A 120 -1.38 3.35 0.04
C GLU A 120 -2.14 3.62 -1.30
N VAL A 121 -2.11 2.64 -2.21
CA VAL A 121 -2.59 2.69 -3.60
C VAL A 121 -4.12 2.78 -3.69
N LEU A 122 -4.85 2.69 -2.57
CA LEU A 122 -6.30 2.95 -2.52
C LEU A 122 -6.68 4.41 -2.84
N SER A 123 -5.68 5.28 -3.01
CA SER A 123 -5.87 6.67 -3.47
C SER A 123 -5.97 6.79 -5.00
N VAL A 124 -6.02 5.67 -5.72
CA VAL A 124 -6.04 5.62 -7.19
C VAL A 124 -7.41 6.01 -7.75
N GLY A 125 -7.40 6.81 -8.79
CA GLY A 125 -8.62 7.25 -9.48
C GLY A 125 -9.33 8.42 -8.78
N ASP A 126 -10.55 8.70 -9.22
CA ASP A 126 -11.45 9.67 -8.60
C ASP A 126 -12.17 9.09 -7.36
N ALA A 127 -13.04 9.89 -6.76
CA ALA A 127 -13.75 9.50 -5.53
C ALA A 127 -14.61 8.25 -5.74
N ASP A 128 -15.30 8.17 -6.87
CA ASP A 128 -16.23 7.06 -7.20
C ASP A 128 -15.47 5.74 -7.39
N PHE A 129 -14.33 5.80 -8.09
CA PHE A 129 -13.50 4.62 -8.29
C PHE A 129 -12.84 4.15 -6.98
N ARG A 130 -12.43 5.07 -6.11
CA ARG A 130 -11.90 4.73 -4.79
C ARG A 130 -12.92 4.00 -3.93
N GLU A 131 -14.17 4.47 -3.91
CA GLU A 131 -15.25 3.79 -3.19
C GLU A 131 -15.50 2.39 -3.75
N LYS A 132 -15.53 2.25 -5.09
CA LYS A 132 -15.66 0.96 -5.78
C LYS A 132 -14.51 0.01 -5.42
N ALA A 133 -13.27 0.50 -5.43
CA ALA A 133 -12.08 -0.27 -5.05
C ALA A 133 -12.14 -0.74 -3.59
N GLN A 134 -12.52 0.14 -2.66
CA GLN A 134 -12.69 -0.23 -1.25
C GLN A 134 -13.79 -1.27 -1.04
N ARG A 135 -14.91 -1.14 -1.76
CA ARG A 135 -16.01 -2.10 -1.71
C ARG A 135 -15.55 -3.47 -2.20
N HIS A 136 -14.89 -3.52 -3.36
CA HIS A 136 -14.34 -4.77 -3.91
C HIS A 136 -13.36 -5.44 -2.94
N MET A 137 -12.51 -4.67 -2.29
CA MET A 137 -11.62 -5.20 -1.28
C MET A 137 -12.36 -5.82 -0.08
N LYS A 138 -13.41 -5.14 0.41
CA LYS A 138 -14.26 -5.67 1.49
C LYS A 138 -14.95 -6.98 1.08
N GLU A 139 -15.35 -7.10 -0.18
CA GLU A 139 -15.94 -8.32 -0.73
C GLU A 139 -14.93 -9.46 -0.86
N THR A 140 -13.73 -9.15 -1.37
CA THR A 140 -12.61 -10.11 -1.48
C THR A 140 -12.24 -10.76 -0.14
N LEU A 141 -12.49 -10.07 0.98
CA LEU A 141 -12.25 -10.63 2.31
C LEU A 141 -13.23 -11.73 2.71
N LYS A 142 -14.44 -11.71 2.17
CA LYS A 142 -15.44 -12.75 2.44
C LYS A 142 -15.00 -14.11 1.89
N ASP A 143 -14.14 -14.09 0.87
CA ASP A 143 -13.58 -15.27 0.22
C ASP A 143 -12.41 -15.90 1.02
N GLY A 144 -12.13 -15.41 2.22
CA GLY A 144 -11.09 -15.98 3.10
C GLY A 144 -9.67 -15.49 2.82
N ARG A 145 -9.48 -14.59 1.88
CA ARG A 145 -8.16 -14.01 1.54
C ARG A 145 -7.57 -13.19 2.70
N THR A 146 -6.27 -13.08 2.72
CA THR A 146 -5.53 -12.22 3.65
C THR A 146 -5.11 -10.94 2.93
N VAL A 147 -5.38 -9.79 3.55
CA VAL A 147 -4.93 -8.50 3.04
C VAL A 147 -3.99 -7.87 4.05
N VAL A 148 -2.83 -7.43 3.59
CA VAL A 148 -1.92 -6.58 4.37
C VAL A 148 -1.97 -5.18 3.77
N TYR A 149 -2.59 -4.28 4.51
CA TYR A 149 -2.72 -2.87 4.15
C TYR A 149 -1.61 -2.05 4.81
N VAL A 150 -0.86 -1.33 4.01
CA VAL A 150 0.18 -0.40 4.48
C VAL A 150 -0.19 1.00 4.05
N GLY A 151 -0.30 1.92 4.98
CA GLY A 151 -0.67 3.29 4.63
C GLY A 151 -0.61 4.24 5.82
N HIS A 152 -0.89 5.52 5.50
CA HIS A 152 -0.95 6.60 6.48
C HIS A 152 -2.39 6.94 6.90
N GLY A 153 -3.40 6.35 6.23
CA GLY A 153 -4.81 6.58 6.53
C GLY A 153 -5.24 5.81 7.78
N LEU A 154 -5.08 6.42 8.95
CA LEU A 154 -5.41 5.79 10.24
C LEU A 154 -6.88 5.41 10.33
N GLU A 155 -7.79 6.21 9.77
CA GLU A 155 -9.22 5.91 9.70
C GLU A 155 -9.49 4.63 8.88
N ILE A 156 -8.82 4.48 7.73
CA ILE A 156 -8.92 3.27 6.90
C ILE A 156 -8.45 2.04 7.69
N VAL A 157 -7.37 2.18 8.47
CA VAL A 157 -6.88 1.09 9.32
C VAL A 157 -7.89 0.73 10.40
N ARG A 158 -8.51 1.72 11.06
CA ARG A 158 -9.55 1.48 12.08
C ARG A 158 -10.78 0.79 11.49
N GLU A 159 -11.22 1.20 10.31
CA GLU A 159 -12.45 0.69 9.70
C GLU A 159 -12.28 -0.68 9.03
N LEU A 160 -11.16 -0.89 8.33
CA LEU A 160 -10.98 -2.06 7.49
C LEU A 160 -10.18 -3.18 8.16
N CYS A 161 -9.20 -2.83 9.01
CA CYS A 161 -8.30 -3.83 9.58
C CYS A 161 -8.85 -4.41 10.89
N SER A 162 -8.71 -5.72 11.07
CA SER A 162 -9.01 -6.35 12.36
C SER A 162 -7.88 -6.16 13.36
N ASN A 163 -6.65 -6.25 12.88
CA ASN A 163 -5.43 -6.08 13.66
C ASN A 163 -4.46 -5.19 12.93
N ALA A 164 -3.56 -4.55 13.66
CA ALA A 164 -2.49 -3.76 13.06
C ALA A 164 -1.19 -3.88 13.85
N ILE A 165 -0.08 -3.64 13.14
CA ILE A 165 1.23 -3.43 13.74
C ILE A 165 1.69 -2.00 13.49
N VAL A 166 2.38 -1.44 14.48
CA VAL A 166 3.06 -0.16 14.34
C VAL A 166 4.55 -0.41 14.16
N LEU A 167 5.10 0.05 13.06
CA LEU A 167 6.55 0.01 12.82
C LEU A 167 7.20 1.33 13.22
N ASP A 168 8.26 1.22 13.98
CA ASP A 168 9.11 2.34 14.38
C ASP A 168 10.58 1.96 14.20
N HIS A 169 11.29 2.70 13.33
CA HIS A 169 12.71 2.46 13.03
C HIS A 169 13.05 0.99 12.74
N GLY A 170 12.23 0.29 11.95
CA GLY A 170 12.42 -1.11 11.58
C GLY A 170 12.05 -2.13 12.66
N ARG A 171 11.48 -1.68 13.77
CA ARG A 171 11.03 -2.54 14.87
C ARG A 171 9.52 -2.47 15.04
N VAL A 172 8.93 -3.53 15.57
CA VAL A 172 7.53 -3.51 15.96
C VAL A 172 7.42 -2.78 17.31
N GLY A 173 6.82 -1.59 17.29
CA GLY A 173 6.53 -0.80 18.48
C GLY A 173 5.27 -1.26 19.19
N TYR A 174 4.26 -1.65 18.41
CA TYR A 174 2.99 -2.18 18.92
C TYR A 174 2.41 -3.22 17.96
N ALA A 175 1.70 -4.19 18.50
CA ALA A 175 0.91 -5.15 17.73
C ALA A 175 -0.35 -5.53 18.52
N GLY A 176 -1.53 -5.39 17.89
CA GLY A 176 -2.81 -5.64 18.55
C GLY A 176 -4.00 -5.37 17.66
N THR A 177 -5.14 -5.00 18.23
CA THR A 177 -6.31 -4.58 17.45
C THR A 177 -5.99 -3.31 16.67
N SER A 178 -6.67 -3.10 15.56
CA SER A 178 -6.44 -1.89 14.72
C SER A 178 -6.71 -0.60 15.49
N SER A 179 -7.73 -0.59 16.34
CA SER A 179 -8.06 0.57 17.17
C SER A 179 -6.91 0.91 18.14
N ASP A 180 -6.48 -0.08 18.94
CA ASP A 180 -5.42 0.14 19.93
C ASP A 180 -4.08 0.50 19.28
N ALA A 181 -3.79 -0.08 18.09
CA ALA A 181 -2.58 0.23 17.34
C ALA A 181 -2.58 1.68 16.84
N VAL A 182 -3.73 2.18 16.38
CA VAL A 182 -3.86 3.57 15.95
C VAL A 182 -3.76 4.51 17.14
N ASP A 183 -4.44 4.21 18.26
CA ASP A 183 -4.36 5.01 19.48
C ASP A 183 -2.92 5.11 19.99
N TRP A 184 -2.23 3.97 20.06
CA TRP A 184 -0.82 3.94 20.43
C TRP A 184 0.06 4.79 19.50
N TYR A 185 -0.17 4.73 18.19
CA TYR A 185 0.58 5.51 17.21
C TYR A 185 0.35 7.00 17.37
N GLU A 186 -0.91 7.43 17.56
CA GLU A 186 -1.28 8.84 17.78
C GLU A 186 -0.65 9.39 19.07
N GLU A 187 -0.66 8.62 20.17
CA GLU A 187 0.00 8.99 21.42
C GLU A 187 1.52 9.16 21.24
N GLU A 188 2.17 8.21 20.54
CA GLU A 188 3.62 8.30 20.31
C GLU A 188 4.00 9.49 19.42
N VAL A 189 3.18 9.81 18.42
CA VAL A 189 3.38 11.02 17.60
C VAL A 189 3.23 12.27 18.45
N ALA A 190 2.20 12.35 19.30
CA ALA A 190 1.97 13.49 20.19
C ALA A 190 3.11 13.67 21.20
N LYS A 191 3.60 12.59 21.84
CA LYS A 191 4.75 12.65 22.76
C LYS A 191 5.99 13.22 22.08
N ARG A 192 6.30 12.77 20.86
CA ARG A 192 7.46 13.25 20.10
C ARG A 192 7.33 14.71 19.64
N GLN A 193 6.11 15.16 19.35
CA GLN A 193 5.87 16.57 19.02
C GLN A 193 6.00 17.48 20.25
N ALA A 194 5.69 16.95 21.43
CA ALA A 194 5.85 17.66 22.70
C ALA A 194 7.30 17.76 23.17
N GLU A 195 8.19 16.86 22.68
CA GLU A 195 9.61 16.94 22.99
C GLU A 195 10.26 18.10 22.21
N PRO A 196 10.93 19.05 22.88
CA PRO A 196 11.59 20.17 22.19
C PRO A 196 12.72 19.64 21.31
N ASP A 197 12.78 20.12 20.07
CA ASP A 197 13.79 19.78 19.07
C ASP A 197 15.20 19.85 19.70
N PRO A 198 16.03 18.81 19.57
CA PRO A 198 17.42 18.84 20.02
C PRO A 198 18.23 20.03 19.49
N ALA A 199 17.87 20.57 18.30
CA ALA A 199 18.47 21.78 17.76
C ALA A 199 18.10 23.02 18.59
N ASP A 200 16.88 23.09 19.11
CA ASP A 200 16.42 24.22 19.97
C ASP A 200 17.08 24.16 21.36
N ARG A 201 17.36 22.97 21.88
CA ARG A 201 18.16 22.79 23.11
C ARG A 201 19.59 23.33 22.94
N ARG A 202 20.22 23.11 21.77
CA ARG A 202 21.57 23.62 21.47
C ARG A 202 21.58 25.15 21.33
N LEU A 203 20.55 25.73 20.74
CA LEU A 203 20.41 27.18 20.59
C LEU A 203 20.15 27.87 21.94
N ARG A 204 19.32 27.30 22.81
CA ARG A 204 19.07 27.82 24.17
C ARG A 204 20.30 27.68 25.06
N GLY A 205 21.10 26.62 24.94
CA GLY A 205 22.36 26.44 25.61
C GLY A 205 23.40 27.50 25.21
N ARG A 206 23.53 27.79 23.90
CA ARG A 206 24.45 28.84 23.40
C ARG A 206 24.05 30.25 23.85
N ARG A 207 22.75 30.57 23.91
CA ARG A 207 22.25 31.87 24.41
C ARG A 207 22.46 32.05 25.89
N ARG A 208 22.51 31.00 26.72
CA ARG A 208 22.88 31.06 28.14
C ARG A 208 24.39 31.24 28.34
N ALA A 209 25.22 30.57 27.53
CA ALA A 209 26.67 30.70 27.62
C ALA A 209 27.17 32.11 27.22
N ASN A 210 26.49 32.79 26.26
CA ASN A 210 26.88 34.16 25.85
C ASN A 210 26.43 35.25 26.81
N ARG A 211 25.58 34.98 27.81
CA ARG A 211 25.20 35.98 28.81
C ARG A 211 26.10 36.05 30.04
N SER A 212 27.14 35.24 30.09
CA SER A 212 28.07 35.22 31.23
C SER A 212 29.35 36.04 31.02
N TRP A 213 29.43 36.88 29.98
CA TRP A 213 30.61 37.69 29.64
C TRP A 213 30.37 39.20 29.68
N ASP A 214 29.26 39.66 30.26
CA ASP A 214 29.04 41.08 30.55
C ASP A 214 29.28 41.33 32.07
N VAL A 215 30.55 41.44 32.48
CA VAL A 215 31.01 42.13 33.70
C VAL A 215 32.34 42.77 33.39
#